data_cbbe9c39591aed8c0620b4645bb97ef3
#
_entry.id   cbbe9c39591aed8c0620b4645bb97ef3
#
_cell.length_a   1.000
_cell.length_b   1.000
_cell.length_c   1.000
_cell.angle_alpha   90.00
_cell.angle_beta   90.00
_cell.angle_gamma   90.00
#
_symmetry.space_group_name_H-M   'P 1'
#
loop_
_entity.id
_entity.type
_entity.pdbx_description
1 polymer ?
#
loop_
_entity_poly.entity_id
_entity_poly.type
_entity_poly.pdbx_seq_one_letter_code
_entity_poly.pdbx_strand_id
1 'polypeptide(L)'
;MFNKKQTIAELLKEWQYDPQMKERIVHWHTLEGRPANYKPLPENLHPSIQKALKARGIEQLYSHQYEAFQLANARKSFTAITPTASGKSYCYHLPVLQTILQNKSARAIYLFPTKALAQDQKTDLNELINLMDEEILSYTYDGDTAPGIRQKIRKAGHIVMTNPDMLHSGILPHHTKWVSLFENLQYVVIDELHTYKGVFGSHVAHVLRRLKRICEFYGSNPIF
;
A
#
# COMPACT_ATOMS: atom_id res chain seq x y z
N MET A 1 -42.25 -4.37 -10.62
CA MET A 1 -41.45 -5.54 -11.06
C MET A 1 -39.98 -5.16 -10.93
N PHE A 2 -39.28 -5.65 -9.91
CA PHE A 2 -37.84 -5.40 -9.75
C PHE A 2 -37.09 -6.23 -10.79
N ASN A 3 -36.40 -5.58 -11.72
CA ASN A 3 -35.56 -6.22 -12.70
C ASN A 3 -34.50 -7.07 -11.97
N LYS A 4 -34.48 -8.37 -12.23
CA LYS A 4 -33.45 -9.28 -11.80
C LYS A 4 -32.10 -8.68 -12.23
N LYS A 5 -31.18 -8.41 -11.31
CA LYS A 5 -29.84 -7.88 -11.65
C LYS A 5 -29.18 -8.90 -12.57
N GLN A 6 -29.08 -8.55 -13.85
CA GLN A 6 -28.40 -9.34 -14.86
C GLN A 6 -26.91 -9.41 -14.55
N THR A 7 -26.30 -10.58 -14.62
CA THR A 7 -24.87 -10.72 -14.46
C THR A 7 -24.11 -10.21 -15.70
N ILE A 8 -22.86 -9.79 -15.53
CA ILE A 8 -22.02 -9.36 -16.67
C ILE A 8 -21.90 -10.47 -17.70
N ALA A 9 -21.80 -11.73 -17.30
CA ALA A 9 -21.72 -12.88 -18.22
C ALA A 9 -23.01 -13.05 -19.04
N GLU A 10 -24.18 -12.83 -18.47
CA GLU A 10 -25.48 -12.87 -19.16
C GLU A 10 -25.57 -11.69 -20.16
N LEU A 11 -25.18 -10.48 -19.73
CA LEU A 11 -25.17 -9.31 -20.60
C LEU A 11 -24.22 -9.48 -21.80
N LEU A 12 -23.01 -10.00 -21.59
CA LEU A 12 -22.05 -10.25 -22.66
C LEU A 12 -22.58 -11.29 -23.67
N LYS A 13 -23.25 -12.34 -23.20
CA LYS A 13 -23.92 -13.31 -24.10
C LYS A 13 -25.02 -12.66 -24.91
N GLU A 14 -25.86 -11.85 -24.28
CA GLU A 14 -26.91 -11.11 -24.98
C GLU A 14 -26.32 -10.25 -26.11
N TRP A 15 -25.27 -9.46 -25.82
CA TRP A 15 -24.59 -8.61 -26.82
C TRP A 15 -23.97 -9.40 -27.98
N GLN A 16 -23.49 -10.60 -27.74
CA GLN A 16 -22.94 -11.48 -28.80
C GLN A 16 -24.00 -11.93 -29.82
N TYR A 17 -25.27 -12.04 -29.38
CA TYR A 17 -26.36 -12.53 -30.21
C TYR A 17 -27.31 -11.44 -30.69
N ASP A 18 -27.27 -10.24 -30.09
CA ASP A 18 -28.08 -9.10 -30.48
C ASP A 18 -27.67 -8.58 -31.87
N PRO A 19 -28.58 -8.54 -32.88
CA PRO A 19 -28.26 -8.06 -34.22
C PRO A 19 -27.75 -6.61 -34.23
N GLN A 20 -28.33 -5.72 -33.42
CA GLN A 20 -27.91 -4.32 -33.34
C GLN A 20 -26.52 -4.15 -32.74
N MET A 21 -26.15 -4.99 -31.77
CA MET A 21 -24.82 -4.98 -31.18
C MET A 21 -23.78 -5.59 -32.13
N LYS A 22 -24.12 -6.64 -32.88
CA LYS A 22 -23.25 -7.23 -33.89
C LYS A 22 -22.78 -6.22 -34.95
N GLU A 23 -23.61 -5.30 -35.37
CA GLU A 23 -23.23 -4.24 -36.30
C GLU A 23 -22.25 -3.21 -35.74
N ARG A 24 -22.24 -3.05 -34.40
CA ARG A 24 -21.40 -2.08 -33.68
C ARG A 24 -20.11 -2.66 -33.16
N ILE A 25 -20.06 -3.96 -32.87
CA ILE A 25 -18.89 -4.65 -32.34
C ILE A 25 -18.02 -5.13 -33.48
N VAL A 26 -16.95 -4.40 -33.78
CA VAL A 26 -16.02 -4.70 -34.90
C VAL A 26 -15.05 -5.84 -34.54
N HIS A 27 -14.77 -6.04 -33.24
CA HIS A 27 -13.85 -7.06 -32.79
C HIS A 27 -14.22 -7.51 -31.37
N TRP A 28 -14.15 -8.81 -31.12
CA TRP A 28 -14.35 -9.41 -29.80
C TRP A 28 -13.12 -10.25 -29.45
N HIS A 29 -12.40 -9.82 -28.44
CA HIS A 29 -11.21 -10.54 -27.95
C HIS A 29 -11.42 -10.97 -26.52
N THR A 30 -11.25 -12.25 -26.26
CA THR A 30 -11.31 -12.82 -24.91
C THR A 30 -9.90 -13.13 -24.45
N LEU A 31 -9.49 -12.51 -23.37
CA LEU A 31 -8.25 -12.84 -22.69
C LEU A 31 -8.50 -14.03 -21.75
N GLU A 32 -7.77 -15.12 -21.95
CA GLU A 32 -7.81 -16.24 -21.04
C GLU A 32 -7.28 -15.85 -19.66
N GLY A 33 -8.00 -16.25 -18.60
CA GLY A 33 -7.56 -16.05 -17.24
C GLY A 33 -6.26 -16.83 -16.97
N ARG A 34 -5.27 -16.18 -16.40
CA ARG A 34 -4.06 -16.87 -15.91
C ARG A 34 -4.36 -17.49 -14.55
N PRO A 35 -4.00 -18.76 -14.32
CA PRO A 35 -4.18 -19.35 -13.00
C PRO A 35 -3.37 -18.59 -11.96
N ALA A 36 -3.99 -18.33 -10.81
CA ALA A 36 -3.32 -17.68 -9.71
C ALA A 36 -2.35 -18.67 -9.03
N ASN A 37 -1.17 -18.20 -8.68
CA ASN A 37 -0.20 -18.98 -7.92
C ASN A 37 -0.30 -18.57 -6.44
N TYR A 38 -0.77 -19.51 -5.61
CA TYR A 38 -0.97 -19.30 -4.18
C TYR A 38 0.12 -19.98 -3.35
N LYS A 39 0.38 -19.41 -2.18
CA LYS A 39 1.21 -19.95 -1.12
C LYS A 39 0.42 -19.95 0.20
N PRO A 40 0.65 -20.89 1.11
CA PRO A 40 0.05 -20.84 2.45
C PRO A 40 0.47 -19.56 3.16
N LEU A 41 -0.29 -19.16 4.18
CA LEU A 41 0.13 -18.06 5.05
C LEU A 41 1.49 -18.40 5.68
N PRO A 42 2.42 -17.42 5.79
CA PRO A 42 3.70 -17.65 6.45
C PRO A 42 3.49 -18.12 7.90
N GLU A 43 4.23 -19.15 8.33
CA GLU A 43 4.12 -19.70 9.70
C GLU A 43 4.43 -18.67 10.78
N ASN A 44 5.35 -17.75 10.50
CA ASN A 44 5.75 -16.67 11.38
C ASN A 44 4.88 -15.39 11.27
N LEU A 45 3.77 -15.45 10.52
CA LEU A 45 2.84 -14.32 10.43
C LEU A 45 2.10 -14.15 11.75
N HIS A 46 2.05 -12.91 12.26
CA HIS A 46 1.43 -12.60 13.56
C HIS A 46 -0.03 -13.08 13.63
N PRO A 47 -0.49 -13.69 14.73
CA PRO A 47 -1.85 -14.24 14.84
C PRO A 47 -2.95 -13.21 14.56
N SER A 48 -2.79 -11.95 14.99
CA SER A 48 -3.75 -10.88 14.71
C SER A 48 -3.89 -10.61 13.21
N ILE A 49 -2.79 -10.66 12.44
CA ILE A 49 -2.83 -10.51 10.98
C ILE A 49 -3.52 -11.71 10.34
N GLN A 50 -3.18 -12.94 10.79
CA GLN A 50 -3.85 -14.15 10.29
C GLN A 50 -5.37 -14.09 10.54
N LYS A 51 -5.79 -13.66 11.74
CA LYS A 51 -7.21 -13.44 12.09
C LYS A 51 -7.88 -12.48 11.12
N ALA A 52 -7.26 -11.33 10.86
CA ALA A 52 -7.81 -10.31 9.96
C ALA A 52 -7.90 -10.79 8.51
N LEU A 53 -6.89 -11.50 8.00
CA LEU A 53 -6.90 -12.08 6.66
C LEU A 53 -8.03 -13.12 6.52
N LYS A 54 -8.17 -14.02 7.49
CA LYS A 54 -9.27 -15.02 7.51
C LYS A 54 -10.63 -14.35 7.55
N ALA A 55 -10.80 -13.27 8.32
CA ALA A 55 -12.05 -12.51 8.36
C ALA A 55 -12.40 -11.85 7.01
N ARG A 56 -11.39 -11.56 6.17
CA ARG A 56 -11.55 -11.13 4.77
C ARG A 56 -11.67 -12.30 3.77
N GLY A 57 -11.74 -13.55 4.22
CA GLY A 57 -11.80 -14.75 3.36
C GLY A 57 -10.46 -15.09 2.68
N ILE A 58 -9.34 -14.57 3.19
CA ILE A 58 -8.00 -14.81 2.63
C ILE A 58 -7.32 -15.90 3.46
N GLU A 59 -7.29 -17.13 2.91
CA GLU A 59 -6.66 -18.29 3.53
C GLU A 59 -5.25 -18.55 2.99
N GLN A 60 -4.93 -17.99 1.82
CA GLN A 60 -3.66 -18.11 1.14
C GLN A 60 -3.22 -16.77 0.57
N LEU A 61 -1.93 -16.56 0.44
CA LEU A 61 -1.37 -15.39 -0.24
C LEU A 61 -1.04 -15.70 -1.70
N TYR A 62 -1.12 -14.71 -2.58
CA TYR A 62 -0.46 -14.81 -3.88
C TYR A 62 1.05 -14.98 -3.69
N SER A 63 1.71 -15.71 -4.61
CA SER A 63 3.16 -15.96 -4.54
C SER A 63 3.98 -14.69 -4.36
N HIS A 64 3.65 -13.60 -5.08
CA HIS A 64 4.34 -12.31 -4.97
C HIS A 64 4.14 -11.63 -3.61
N GLN A 65 2.98 -11.81 -2.95
CA GLN A 65 2.74 -11.30 -1.59
C GLN A 65 3.57 -12.07 -0.56
N TYR A 66 3.62 -13.39 -0.71
CA TYR A 66 4.44 -14.26 0.12
C TYR A 66 5.93 -13.93 -0.02
N GLU A 67 6.43 -13.81 -1.25
CA GLU A 67 7.83 -13.45 -1.53
C GLU A 67 8.19 -12.06 -0.98
N ALA A 68 7.32 -11.07 -1.15
CA ALA A 68 7.49 -9.74 -0.58
C ALA A 68 7.62 -9.77 0.95
N PHE A 69 6.77 -10.56 1.62
CA PHE A 69 6.84 -10.76 3.06
C PHE A 69 8.17 -11.40 3.49
N GLN A 70 8.65 -12.42 2.76
CA GLN A 70 9.94 -13.06 3.05
C GLN A 70 11.14 -12.10 2.84
N LEU A 71 11.13 -11.32 1.75
CA LEU A 71 12.16 -10.32 1.48
C LEU A 71 12.21 -9.25 2.56
N ALA A 72 11.06 -8.74 2.98
CA ALA A 72 10.95 -7.77 4.04
C ALA A 72 11.47 -8.30 5.39
N ASN A 73 11.14 -9.54 5.75
CA ASN A 73 11.66 -10.20 6.97
C ASN A 73 13.18 -10.39 6.89
N ALA A 74 13.73 -10.63 5.70
CA ALA A 74 15.17 -10.70 5.46
C ALA A 74 15.83 -9.30 5.37
N ARG A 75 15.11 -8.22 5.67
CA ARG A 75 15.58 -6.81 5.59
C ARG A 75 16.10 -6.42 4.20
N LYS A 76 15.51 -6.98 3.13
CA LYS A 76 15.85 -6.66 1.74
C LYS A 76 14.83 -5.73 1.14
N SER A 77 15.30 -4.67 0.47
CA SER A 77 14.46 -3.84 -0.39
C SER A 77 14.02 -4.61 -1.63
N PHE A 78 12.79 -4.36 -2.10
CA PHE A 78 12.22 -5.06 -3.26
C PHE A 78 11.27 -4.16 -4.04
N THR A 79 10.99 -4.56 -5.27
CA THR A 79 9.95 -3.95 -6.11
C THR A 79 8.98 -5.02 -6.56
N ALA A 80 7.69 -4.85 -6.25
CA ALA A 80 6.62 -5.73 -6.70
C ALA A 80 6.05 -5.24 -8.03
N ILE A 81 6.24 -6.02 -9.10
CA ILE A 81 5.72 -5.73 -10.44
C ILE A 81 4.68 -6.78 -10.78
N THR A 82 3.41 -6.40 -10.69
CA THR A 82 2.27 -7.29 -10.97
C THR A 82 1.16 -6.49 -11.68
N PRO A 83 0.25 -7.15 -12.41
CA PRO A 83 -0.92 -6.49 -13.00
C PRO A 83 -1.74 -5.69 -11.98
N THR A 84 -2.58 -4.79 -12.47
CA THR A 84 -3.58 -4.10 -11.63
C THR A 84 -4.53 -5.09 -10.96
N ALA A 85 -5.07 -4.74 -9.81
CA ALA A 85 -5.98 -5.58 -9.01
C ALA A 85 -5.41 -6.95 -8.59
N SER A 86 -4.09 -7.07 -8.48
CA SER A 86 -3.41 -8.29 -8.03
C SER A 86 -3.15 -8.34 -6.52
N GLY A 87 -3.71 -7.41 -5.74
CA GLY A 87 -3.50 -7.32 -4.30
C GLY A 87 -2.10 -6.89 -3.88
N LYS A 88 -1.43 -6.01 -4.67
CA LYS A 88 -0.10 -5.47 -4.36
C LYS A 88 0.04 -4.84 -2.97
N SER A 89 -1.02 -4.23 -2.46
CA SER A 89 -1.00 -3.56 -1.14
C SER A 89 -0.61 -4.51 0.00
N TYR A 90 -0.97 -5.78 -0.08
CA TYR A 90 -0.52 -6.76 0.91
C TYR A 90 1.00 -7.03 0.87
N CYS A 91 1.69 -6.79 -0.25
CA CYS A 91 3.15 -6.91 -0.32
C CYS A 91 3.86 -6.00 0.69
N TYR A 92 3.28 -4.85 1.00
CA TYR A 92 3.86 -3.90 1.96
C TYR A 92 3.05 -3.79 3.26
N HIS A 93 1.73 -3.96 3.25
CA HIS A 93 0.94 -3.93 4.49
C HIS A 93 1.33 -5.03 5.46
N LEU A 94 1.46 -6.28 4.98
CA LEU A 94 1.74 -7.41 5.86
C LEU A 94 3.08 -7.27 6.62
N PRO A 95 4.22 -7.01 5.96
CA PRO A 95 5.48 -6.87 6.68
C PRO A 95 5.53 -5.62 7.57
N VAL A 96 4.90 -4.51 7.18
CA VAL A 96 4.84 -3.30 8.00
C VAL A 96 4.03 -3.55 9.26
N LEU A 97 2.83 -4.12 9.14
CA LEU A 97 1.98 -4.47 10.29
C LEU A 97 2.67 -5.49 11.20
N GLN A 98 3.29 -6.53 10.63
CA GLN A 98 4.08 -7.51 11.36
C GLN A 98 5.14 -6.84 12.24
N THR A 99 5.92 -5.93 11.66
CA THR A 99 7.00 -5.24 12.36
C THR A 99 6.47 -4.32 13.47
N ILE A 100 5.36 -3.61 13.22
CA ILE A 100 4.73 -2.74 14.22
C ILE A 100 4.16 -3.55 15.40
N LEU A 101 3.60 -4.73 15.12
CA LEU A 101 3.11 -5.63 16.18
C LEU A 101 4.22 -6.19 17.05
N GLN A 102 5.37 -6.50 16.45
CA GLN A 102 6.56 -6.96 17.16
C GLN A 102 7.28 -5.83 17.90
N ASN A 103 7.25 -4.62 17.36
CA ASN A 103 7.87 -3.43 17.93
C ASN A 103 6.97 -2.20 17.75
N LYS A 104 6.25 -1.81 18.79
CA LYS A 104 5.33 -0.66 18.78
C LYS A 104 6.02 0.68 18.53
N SER A 105 7.35 0.76 18.59
CA SER A 105 8.09 1.95 18.20
C SER A 105 8.32 2.04 16.67
N ALA A 106 8.21 0.92 15.93
CA ALA A 106 8.45 0.90 14.50
C ALA A 106 7.55 1.88 13.73
N ARG A 107 8.12 2.50 12.72
CA ARG A 107 7.48 3.52 11.88
C ARG A 107 7.61 3.18 10.41
N ALA A 108 6.64 3.63 9.63
CA ALA A 108 6.65 3.51 8.16
C ALA A 108 6.18 4.81 7.51
N ILE A 109 6.77 5.13 6.36
CA ILE A 109 6.30 6.18 5.46
C ILE A 109 5.77 5.51 4.20
N TYR A 110 4.56 5.88 3.77
CA TYR A 110 3.98 5.47 2.50
C TYR A 110 3.87 6.68 1.59
N LEU A 111 4.41 6.58 0.39
CA LEU A 111 4.41 7.62 -0.64
C LEU A 111 3.45 7.24 -1.75
N PHE A 112 2.46 8.07 -1.96
CA PHE A 112 1.47 7.95 -3.03
C PHE A 112 1.56 9.14 -3.98
N PRO A 113 1.29 8.96 -5.29
CA PRO A 113 1.34 10.06 -6.24
C PRO A 113 0.21 11.08 -6.04
N THR A 114 -0.92 10.66 -5.48
CA THR A 114 -2.10 11.52 -5.28
C THR A 114 -2.69 11.38 -3.88
N LYS A 115 -3.36 12.44 -3.41
CA LYS A 115 -4.09 12.43 -2.13
C LYS A 115 -5.25 11.41 -2.13
N ALA A 116 -5.95 11.30 -3.26
CA ALA A 116 -7.08 10.36 -3.40
C ALA A 116 -6.62 8.92 -3.17
N LEU A 117 -5.53 8.50 -3.84
CA LEU A 117 -4.98 7.17 -3.67
C LEU A 117 -4.51 6.91 -2.22
N ALA A 118 -3.86 7.91 -1.60
CA ALA A 118 -3.45 7.82 -0.20
C ALA A 118 -4.66 7.60 0.74
N GLN A 119 -5.78 8.27 0.47
CA GLN A 119 -6.99 8.15 1.27
C GLN A 119 -7.67 6.79 1.08
N ASP A 120 -7.75 6.28 -0.15
CA ASP A 120 -8.32 4.97 -0.46
C ASP A 120 -7.50 3.86 0.21
N GLN A 121 -6.17 3.91 0.08
CA GLN A 121 -5.27 2.95 0.70
C GLN A 121 -5.30 3.03 2.24
N LYS A 122 -5.48 4.22 2.80
CA LYS A 122 -5.68 4.39 4.25
C LYS A 122 -6.97 3.73 4.72
N THR A 123 -8.05 3.86 3.95
CA THR A 123 -9.34 3.26 4.28
C THR A 123 -9.22 1.73 4.31
N ASP A 124 -8.66 1.12 3.26
CA ASP A 124 -8.44 -0.33 3.20
C ASP A 124 -7.52 -0.84 4.32
N LEU A 125 -6.41 -0.11 4.59
CA LEU A 125 -5.51 -0.44 5.69
C LEU A 125 -6.20 -0.37 7.06
N ASN A 126 -7.00 0.68 7.31
CA ASN A 126 -7.73 0.83 8.58
C ASN A 126 -8.78 -0.26 8.78
N GLU A 127 -9.47 -0.68 7.72
CA GLU A 127 -10.38 -1.83 7.78
C GLU A 127 -9.63 -3.11 8.19
N LEU A 128 -8.43 -3.34 7.63
CA LEU A 128 -7.59 -4.48 8.01
C LEU A 128 -7.15 -4.38 9.48
N ILE A 129 -6.69 -3.21 9.93
CA ILE A 129 -6.27 -2.95 11.32
C ILE A 129 -7.44 -3.19 12.29
N ASN A 130 -8.64 -2.72 11.97
CA ASN A 130 -9.83 -2.92 12.81
C ASN A 130 -10.16 -4.41 13.01
N LEU A 131 -9.91 -5.26 12.01
CA LEU A 131 -10.10 -6.71 12.10
C LEU A 131 -9.03 -7.40 12.95
N MET A 132 -7.88 -6.75 13.16
CA MET A 132 -6.78 -7.30 13.96
C MET A 132 -6.99 -7.13 15.47
N ASP A 133 -7.87 -6.21 15.88
CA ASP A 133 -8.10 -5.85 17.29
C ASP A 133 -6.81 -5.34 17.97
N GLU A 134 -6.04 -4.52 17.23
CA GLU A 134 -4.74 -3.99 17.65
C GLU A 134 -4.68 -2.48 17.49
N GLU A 135 -3.99 -1.80 18.40
CA GLU A 135 -3.81 -0.35 18.32
C GLU A 135 -2.63 0.00 17.37
N ILE A 136 -2.96 0.22 16.09
CA ILE A 136 -2.02 0.71 15.08
C ILE A 136 -2.59 2.00 14.48
N LEU A 137 -1.83 3.08 14.57
CA LEU A 137 -2.26 4.40 14.14
C LEU A 137 -1.71 4.74 12.76
N SER A 138 -2.59 4.84 11.76
CA SER A 138 -2.27 5.30 10.41
C SER A 138 -2.88 6.67 10.14
N TYR A 139 -2.12 7.55 9.49
CA TYR A 139 -2.53 8.91 9.19
C TYR A 139 -2.12 9.33 7.79
N THR A 140 -2.96 10.13 7.12
CA THR A 140 -2.54 10.94 5.98
C THR A 140 -1.93 12.24 6.48
N TYR A 141 -0.81 12.64 5.88
CA TYR A 141 -0.13 13.91 6.14
C TYR A 141 0.05 14.67 4.84
N ASP A 142 -0.72 15.74 4.67
CA ASP A 142 -0.77 16.56 3.47
C ASP A 142 -1.00 18.04 3.80
N GLY A 143 -1.21 18.87 2.77
CA GLY A 143 -1.45 20.31 2.93
C GLY A 143 -2.69 20.65 3.76
N ASP A 144 -3.71 19.78 3.71
CA ASP A 144 -5.01 20.00 4.35
C ASP A 144 -5.06 19.46 5.79
N THR A 145 -4.01 18.78 6.24
CA THR A 145 -3.93 18.23 7.60
C THR A 145 -3.89 19.34 8.66
N ALA A 146 -4.91 19.39 9.52
CA ALA A 146 -5.04 20.40 10.56
C ALA A 146 -3.85 20.41 11.55
N PRO A 147 -3.45 21.59 12.11
CA PRO A 147 -2.26 21.70 12.97
C PRO A 147 -2.26 20.76 14.19
N GLY A 148 -3.40 20.59 14.86
CA GLY A 148 -3.52 19.66 15.99
C GLY A 148 -3.32 18.20 15.61
N ILE A 149 -3.81 17.81 14.43
CA ILE A 149 -3.62 16.47 13.87
C ILE A 149 -2.14 16.27 13.49
N ARG A 150 -1.48 17.26 12.89
CA ARG A 150 -0.04 17.21 12.59
C ARG A 150 0.80 16.90 13.82
N GLN A 151 0.47 17.49 14.97
CA GLN A 151 1.18 17.19 16.21
C GLN A 151 0.96 15.75 16.68
N LYS A 152 -0.27 15.24 16.56
CA LYS A 152 -0.63 13.86 16.89
C LYS A 152 0.14 12.86 16.02
N ILE A 153 0.19 13.11 14.70
CA ILE A 153 0.91 12.26 13.73
C ILE A 153 2.38 12.16 14.10
N ARG A 154 3.03 13.29 14.39
CA ARG A 154 4.46 13.33 14.75
C ARG A 154 4.77 12.53 16.02
N LYS A 155 3.86 12.52 17.00
CA LYS A 155 4.06 11.84 18.27
C LYS A 155 3.74 10.34 18.22
N ALA A 156 2.62 9.98 17.57
CA ALA A 156 2.02 8.66 17.72
C ALA A 156 1.76 7.92 16.39
N GLY A 157 1.95 8.55 15.22
CA GLY A 157 1.70 7.90 13.95
C GLY A 157 2.67 6.74 13.68
N HIS A 158 2.16 5.50 13.61
CA HIS A 158 2.97 4.35 13.21
C HIS A 158 3.20 4.35 11.70
N ILE A 159 2.15 4.68 10.92
CA ILE A 159 2.19 4.72 9.45
C ILE A 159 1.79 6.13 9.01
N VAL A 160 2.69 6.82 8.33
CA VAL A 160 2.46 8.16 7.77
C VAL A 160 2.35 8.04 6.26
N MET A 161 1.14 8.28 5.73
CA MET A 161 0.85 8.29 4.30
C MET A 161 0.92 9.71 3.77
N THR A 162 1.71 9.94 2.74
CA THR A 162 1.95 11.27 2.18
C THR A 162 2.31 11.18 0.70
N ASN A 163 2.69 12.28 0.09
CA ASN A 163 3.24 12.32 -1.27
C ASN A 163 4.69 12.85 -1.26
N PRO A 164 5.45 12.67 -2.37
CA PRO A 164 6.83 13.12 -2.44
C PRO A 164 7.01 14.61 -2.20
N ASP A 165 6.10 15.46 -2.67
CA ASP A 165 6.19 16.92 -2.49
C ASP A 165 6.01 17.31 -1.01
N MET A 166 5.06 16.69 -0.32
CA MET A 166 4.85 16.93 1.10
C MET A 166 5.99 16.35 1.95
N LEU A 167 6.54 15.21 1.56
CA LEU A 167 7.77 14.68 2.17
C LEU A 167 8.90 15.70 2.02
N HIS A 168 9.10 16.23 0.81
CA HIS A 168 10.16 17.21 0.50
C HIS A 168 10.01 18.53 1.26
N SER A 169 8.80 19.11 1.26
CA SER A 169 8.56 20.48 1.77
C SER A 169 8.08 20.52 3.23
N GLY A 170 7.30 19.51 3.66
CA GLY A 170 6.64 19.51 4.97
C GLY A 170 7.29 18.63 6.04
N ILE A 171 8.03 17.60 5.65
CA ILE A 171 8.63 16.64 6.60
C ILE A 171 10.15 16.81 6.67
N LEU A 172 10.86 16.62 5.56
CA LEU A 172 12.34 16.62 5.55
C LEU A 172 12.99 17.92 6.01
N PRO A 173 12.51 19.15 5.66
CA PRO A 173 13.07 20.40 6.19
C PRO A 173 12.85 20.56 7.69
N HIS A 174 11.85 19.90 8.23
CA HIS A 174 11.44 19.98 9.63
C HIS A 174 11.73 18.68 10.39
N HIS A 175 12.75 17.91 9.96
CA HIS A 175 13.08 16.59 10.51
C HIS A 175 13.26 16.58 12.02
N THR A 176 13.73 17.68 12.61
CA THR A 176 13.85 17.85 14.07
C THR A 176 12.52 17.77 14.84
N LYS A 177 11.38 18.00 14.14
CA LYS A 177 10.03 17.80 14.70
C LYS A 177 9.53 16.37 14.51
N TRP A 178 10.28 15.53 13.79
CA TRP A 178 9.95 14.17 13.40
C TRP A 178 10.95 13.13 13.91
N VAL A 179 11.70 13.47 14.97
CA VAL A 179 12.77 12.63 15.53
C VAL A 179 12.29 11.20 15.74
N SER A 180 11.18 11.01 16.45
CA SER A 180 10.62 9.68 16.72
C SER A 180 10.29 8.89 15.44
N LEU A 181 9.85 9.54 14.35
CA LEU A 181 9.62 8.90 13.06
C LEU A 181 10.95 8.42 12.48
N PHE A 182 11.95 9.29 12.40
CA PHE A 182 13.21 8.98 11.72
C PHE A 182 14.08 8.01 12.50
N GLU A 183 14.12 8.07 13.82
CA GLU A 183 14.85 7.10 14.66
C GLU A 183 14.29 5.67 14.54
N ASN A 184 12.98 5.54 14.30
CA ASN A 184 12.30 4.25 14.29
C ASN A 184 11.80 3.84 12.89
N LEU A 185 12.22 4.54 11.83
CA LEU A 185 11.76 4.26 10.48
C LEU A 185 12.30 2.92 9.98
N GLN A 186 11.38 1.98 9.73
CA GLN A 186 11.71 0.62 9.26
C GLN A 186 11.37 0.42 7.79
N TYR A 187 10.37 1.15 7.27
CA TYR A 187 9.86 0.97 5.92
C TYR A 187 9.59 2.31 5.22
N VAL A 188 9.96 2.37 3.95
CA VAL A 188 9.54 3.41 3.01
C VAL A 188 8.86 2.72 1.84
N VAL A 189 7.56 2.84 1.74
CA VAL A 189 6.76 2.31 0.64
C VAL A 189 6.57 3.38 -0.41
N ILE A 190 6.80 3.04 -1.68
CA ILE A 190 6.58 3.93 -2.82
C ILE A 190 5.58 3.22 -3.72
N ASP A 191 4.32 3.64 -3.66
CA ASP A 191 3.28 3.06 -4.49
C ASP A 191 3.21 3.74 -5.85
N GLU A 192 2.67 3.03 -6.84
CA GLU A 192 2.56 3.48 -8.23
C GLU A 192 3.89 4.03 -8.78
N LEU A 193 5.00 3.34 -8.50
CA LEU A 193 6.37 3.75 -8.85
C LEU A 193 6.52 4.14 -10.33
N HIS A 194 5.73 3.53 -11.21
CA HIS A 194 5.72 3.80 -12.64
C HIS A 194 5.25 5.23 -13.02
N THR A 195 4.60 5.94 -12.10
CA THR A 195 4.16 7.34 -12.31
C THR A 195 5.32 8.34 -12.20
N TYR A 196 6.37 7.97 -11.48
CA TYR A 196 7.53 8.84 -11.24
C TYR A 196 8.52 8.76 -12.39
N LYS A 197 8.23 9.48 -13.50
CA LYS A 197 9.02 9.49 -14.74
C LYS A 197 9.54 10.88 -15.08
N GLY A 198 10.56 10.96 -15.93
CA GLY A 198 11.12 12.21 -16.46
C GLY A 198 11.60 13.15 -15.36
N VAL A 199 11.31 14.42 -15.49
CA VAL A 199 11.72 15.48 -14.54
C VAL A 199 11.15 15.21 -13.15
N PHE A 200 9.87 14.82 -13.06
CA PHE A 200 9.23 14.50 -11.78
C PHE A 200 9.90 13.30 -11.10
N GLY A 201 10.20 12.25 -11.85
CA GLY A 201 10.93 11.09 -11.32
C GLY A 201 12.32 11.44 -10.81
N SER A 202 13.04 12.32 -11.52
CA SER A 202 14.33 12.84 -11.08
C SER A 202 14.20 13.61 -9.76
N HIS A 203 13.18 14.46 -9.63
CA HIS A 203 12.89 15.16 -8.38
C HIS A 203 12.65 14.19 -7.22
N VAL A 204 11.77 13.20 -7.42
CA VAL A 204 11.49 12.17 -6.41
C VAL A 204 12.75 11.41 -5.99
N ALA A 205 13.63 11.07 -6.94
CA ALA A 205 14.90 10.41 -6.64
C ALA A 205 15.79 11.27 -5.71
N HIS A 206 15.83 12.59 -5.92
CA HIS A 206 16.54 13.51 -5.02
C HIS A 206 15.89 13.61 -3.64
N VAL A 207 14.56 13.60 -3.55
CA VAL A 207 13.82 13.56 -2.27
C VAL A 207 14.18 12.29 -1.50
N LEU A 208 14.20 11.13 -2.16
CA LEU A 208 14.56 9.85 -1.54
C LEU A 208 16.03 9.80 -1.09
N ARG A 209 16.96 10.38 -1.85
CA ARG A 209 18.37 10.53 -1.41
C ARG A 209 18.48 11.38 -0.15
N ARG A 210 17.71 12.47 -0.08
CA ARG A 210 17.65 13.32 1.12
C ARG A 210 17.05 12.57 2.31
N LEU A 211 15.98 11.81 2.08
CA LEU A 211 15.38 10.95 3.09
C LEU A 211 16.41 9.97 3.66
N LYS A 212 17.14 9.25 2.80
CA LYS A 212 18.18 8.29 3.24
C LYS A 212 19.22 8.95 4.14
N ARG A 213 19.76 10.13 3.77
CA ARG A 213 20.73 10.86 4.60
C ARG A 213 20.17 11.26 5.96
N ILE A 214 18.88 11.63 6.02
CA ILE A 214 18.23 11.95 7.29
C ILE A 214 18.06 10.68 8.13
N CYS A 215 17.67 9.56 7.54
CA CYS A 215 17.61 8.28 8.23
C CYS A 215 18.98 7.87 8.81
N GLU A 216 20.03 7.98 8.02
CA GLU A 216 21.41 7.71 8.46
C GLU A 216 21.81 8.61 9.64
N PHE A 217 21.47 9.90 9.59
CA PHE A 217 21.72 10.84 10.68
C PHE A 217 21.03 10.43 11.98
N TYR A 218 19.81 9.89 11.91
CA TYR A 218 19.04 9.39 13.06
C TYR A 218 19.31 7.92 13.41
N GLY A 219 20.24 7.26 12.71
CA GLY A 219 20.63 5.88 12.97
C GLY A 219 19.65 4.83 12.47
N SER A 220 18.68 5.19 11.62
CA SER A 220 17.75 4.22 11.02
C SER A 220 18.17 3.81 9.60
N ASN A 221 17.83 2.57 9.23
CA ASN A 221 18.10 2.02 7.90
C ASN A 221 16.82 1.32 7.37
N PRO A 222 15.86 2.10 6.86
CA PRO A 222 14.61 1.54 6.34
C PRO A 222 14.84 0.75 5.05
N ILE A 223 14.01 -0.28 4.84
CA ILE A 223 13.90 -0.96 3.55
C ILE A 223 12.86 -0.26 2.66
N PHE A 224 13.03 -0.38 1.33
CA PHE A 224 12.22 0.26 0.32
C PHE A 224 11.45 -0.76 -0.49
#